data_6b19b478fc3bad6b3467c96de011ff8b
#
_entry.id   6b19b478fc3bad6b3467c96de011ff8b
#
_cell.length_a   1.000
_cell.length_b   1.000
_cell.length_c   1.000
_cell.angle_alpha   90.00
_cell.angle_beta   90.00
_cell.angle_gamma   90.00
#
_symmetry.space_group_name_H-M   'P 1'
#
loop_
_entity.id
_entity.type
_entity.pdbx_description
1 polymer ?
#
loop_
_entity_poly.entity_id
_entity_poly.type
_entity_poly.pdbx_seq_one_letter_code
_entity_poly.pdbx_strand_id
1 'polypeptide(L)'
;MAVLLETHDHRLLYDTGPAYSLDSDGASRVIVPYLRARGIARLDGVIISHSDLDHAGGAMSLLENVQVGWLASSLFDGHPAVEFQRESRRPYLHCTAGQSWTWEGVHFAMLHPLPASHTDIALKPNARSCTVKITAGTHSILLAGDIEAAQEAQLLARSAKGELAADVLLAPHHGSGTSSTPAFLHAVHPDLAIFQVGHRNRYKHPKPQVYARYGDMGITRLRTDVAGAVVLEFGDNIDVTQYRASRPRYWHGR
;
A
#
# COMPACT_ATOMS: atom_id res chain seq x y z
N MET A 1 0.62 -7.13 -2.52
CA MET A 1 0.87 -5.70 -2.77
C MET A 1 2.24 -5.30 -2.21
N ALA A 2 2.93 -4.29 -2.76
CA ALA A 2 4.11 -3.69 -2.13
C ALA A 2 4.36 -2.29 -2.72
N VAL A 3 4.68 -1.31 -1.86
CA VAL A 3 5.08 0.05 -2.26
C VAL A 3 6.31 0.43 -1.47
N LEU A 4 7.42 0.73 -2.16
CA LEU A 4 8.61 1.32 -1.53
C LEU A 4 8.51 2.84 -1.65
N LEU A 5 8.64 3.51 -0.53
CA LEU A 5 8.66 4.96 -0.39
C LEU A 5 10.06 5.37 0.03
N GLU A 6 10.63 6.30 -0.70
CA GLU A 6 11.97 6.82 -0.43
C GLU A 6 11.91 8.34 -0.29
N THR A 7 12.41 8.85 0.82
CA THR A 7 12.78 10.26 0.99
C THR A 7 14.31 10.38 0.83
N HIS A 8 14.88 11.52 1.09
CA HIS A 8 16.34 11.68 0.96
C HIS A 8 17.12 10.67 1.83
N ASP A 9 16.74 10.55 3.11
CA ASP A 9 17.48 9.74 4.08
C ASP A 9 16.73 8.49 4.56
N HIS A 10 15.40 8.40 4.36
CA HIS A 10 14.58 7.33 4.92
C HIS A 10 13.87 6.49 3.86
N ARG A 11 13.57 5.25 4.24
CA ARG A 11 12.87 4.27 3.40
C ARG A 11 11.79 3.56 4.18
N LEU A 12 10.58 3.59 3.62
CA LEU A 12 9.42 2.90 4.15
C LEU A 12 8.91 1.89 3.12
N LEU A 13 8.67 0.67 3.55
CA LEU A 13 7.96 -0.30 2.74
C LEU A 13 6.52 -0.46 3.26
N TYR A 14 5.56 -0.33 2.36
CA TYR A 14 4.15 -0.60 2.64
C TYR A 14 3.76 -1.91 1.97
N ASP A 15 3.39 -2.91 2.77
CA ASP A 15 3.13 -4.31 2.45
C ASP A 15 4.33 -5.10 1.88
N THR A 16 4.23 -6.41 1.91
CA THR A 16 5.35 -7.33 1.66
C THR A 16 5.11 -8.30 0.51
N GLY A 17 3.98 -8.15 -0.17
CA GLY A 17 3.61 -9.02 -1.29
C GLY A 17 3.05 -10.38 -0.87
N PRO A 18 2.66 -11.19 -1.87
CA PRO A 18 1.97 -12.46 -1.63
C PRO A 18 2.89 -13.58 -1.19
N ALA A 19 2.35 -14.55 -0.45
CA ALA A 19 2.91 -15.89 -0.35
C ALA A 19 2.47 -16.75 -1.55
N TYR A 20 3.40 -17.46 -2.18
CA TYR A 20 3.13 -18.37 -3.29
C TYR A 20 3.16 -19.84 -2.85
N SER A 21 4.07 -20.18 -1.93
CA SER A 21 4.22 -21.48 -1.29
C SER A 21 4.87 -21.30 0.08
N LEU A 22 5.15 -22.37 0.81
CA LEU A 22 5.84 -22.33 2.09
C LEU A 22 7.23 -21.69 2.00
N ASP A 23 7.94 -21.88 0.87
CA ASP A 23 9.31 -21.43 0.69
C ASP A 23 9.44 -20.29 -0.34
N SER A 24 8.34 -19.65 -0.71
CA SER A 24 8.36 -18.68 -1.80
C SER A 24 7.27 -17.64 -1.67
N ASP A 25 7.67 -16.38 -1.67
CA ASP A 25 6.81 -15.22 -1.52
C ASP A 25 7.32 -13.99 -2.31
N GLY A 26 6.56 -12.89 -2.24
CA GLY A 26 6.86 -11.64 -2.92
C GLY A 26 8.12 -10.95 -2.39
N ALA A 27 8.41 -11.07 -1.10
CA ALA A 27 9.61 -10.48 -0.53
C ALA A 27 10.87 -11.24 -0.98
N SER A 28 10.88 -12.56 -0.87
CA SER A 28 12.03 -13.38 -1.26
C SER A 28 12.33 -13.31 -2.76
N ARG A 29 11.29 -13.23 -3.61
CA ARG A 29 11.45 -13.23 -5.07
C ARG A 29 11.67 -11.85 -5.70
N VAL A 30 11.15 -10.80 -5.08
CA VAL A 30 11.11 -9.48 -5.72
C VAL A 30 11.70 -8.41 -4.82
N ILE A 31 11.16 -8.23 -3.60
CA ILE A 31 11.49 -7.07 -2.76
C ILE A 31 12.95 -7.15 -2.29
N VAL A 32 13.36 -8.24 -1.67
CA VAL A 32 14.74 -8.43 -1.16
C VAL A 32 15.78 -8.36 -2.28
N PRO A 33 15.61 -9.06 -3.43
CA PRO A 33 16.51 -8.90 -4.57
C PRO A 33 16.57 -7.46 -5.09
N TYR A 34 15.44 -6.76 -5.17
CA TYR A 34 15.39 -5.37 -5.60
C TYR A 34 16.16 -4.44 -4.64
N LEU A 35 15.91 -4.56 -3.33
CA LEU A 35 16.61 -3.79 -2.31
C LEU A 35 18.12 -4.03 -2.36
N ARG A 36 18.54 -5.30 -2.47
CA ARG A 36 19.97 -5.68 -2.61
C ARG A 36 20.60 -5.07 -3.86
N ALA A 37 19.91 -5.13 -5.00
CA ALA A 37 20.40 -4.55 -6.26
C ALA A 37 20.54 -3.02 -6.19
N ARG A 38 19.77 -2.36 -5.30
CA ARG A 38 19.84 -0.93 -5.00
C ARG A 38 20.84 -0.58 -3.89
N GLY A 39 21.52 -1.57 -3.29
CA GLY A 39 22.38 -1.36 -2.13
C GLY A 39 21.63 -0.98 -0.84
N ILE A 40 20.33 -1.25 -0.77
CA ILE A 40 19.50 -0.96 0.38
C ILE A 40 19.54 -2.14 1.35
N ALA A 41 20.32 -2.01 2.42
CA ALA A 41 20.45 -3.04 3.45
C ALA A 41 19.46 -2.86 4.62
N ARG A 42 18.84 -1.67 4.73
CA ARG A 42 17.96 -1.30 5.83
C ARG A 42 16.72 -0.56 5.32
N LEU A 43 15.60 -0.84 5.93
CA LEU A 43 14.38 -0.04 5.89
C LEU A 43 14.17 0.64 7.25
N ASP A 44 13.83 1.92 7.25
CA ASP A 44 13.55 2.64 8.49
C ASP A 44 12.23 2.18 9.09
N GLY A 45 11.24 1.93 8.25
CA GLY A 45 9.96 1.38 8.66
C GLY A 45 9.36 0.40 7.67
N VAL A 46 8.48 -0.45 8.18
CA VAL A 46 7.59 -1.30 7.39
C VAL A 46 6.17 -1.12 7.91
N ILE A 47 5.22 -0.95 7.03
CA ILE A 47 3.80 -1.00 7.35
C ILE A 47 3.19 -2.22 6.68
N ILE A 48 2.54 -3.10 7.43
CA ILE A 48 1.75 -4.20 6.89
C ILE A 48 0.28 -3.86 7.10
N SER A 49 -0.41 -3.60 6.00
CA SER A 49 -1.76 -3.06 6.03
C SER A 49 -2.75 -3.97 6.76
N HIS A 50 -2.72 -5.25 6.46
CA HIS A 50 -3.56 -6.28 7.09
C HIS A 50 -2.99 -7.69 6.86
N SER A 51 -3.68 -8.72 7.39
CA SER A 51 -3.13 -10.09 7.47
C SER A 51 -3.36 -10.96 6.22
N ASP A 52 -4.00 -10.46 5.17
CA ASP A 52 -4.21 -11.27 3.97
C ASP A 52 -2.88 -11.57 3.26
N LEU A 53 -2.81 -12.78 2.68
CA LEU A 53 -1.55 -13.34 2.19
C LEU A 53 -0.89 -12.53 1.06
N ASP A 54 -1.66 -11.76 0.31
CA ASP A 54 -1.13 -10.92 -0.76
C ASP A 54 -0.57 -9.57 -0.27
N HIS A 55 -0.68 -9.29 1.03
CA HIS A 55 -0.12 -8.14 1.74
C HIS A 55 0.96 -8.54 2.75
N ALA A 56 0.64 -9.48 3.63
CA ALA A 56 1.54 -9.93 4.71
C ALA A 56 2.40 -11.15 4.33
N GLY A 57 2.15 -11.77 3.17
CA GLY A 57 2.74 -13.07 2.83
C GLY A 57 4.27 -13.11 2.78
N GLY A 58 4.92 -12.00 2.44
CA GLY A 58 6.37 -11.90 2.43
C GLY A 58 7.00 -11.36 3.72
N ALA A 59 6.21 -11.14 4.77
CA ALA A 59 6.67 -10.45 5.98
C ALA A 59 7.88 -11.13 6.63
N MET A 60 7.83 -12.44 6.83
CA MET A 60 8.93 -13.18 7.47
C MET A 60 10.20 -13.14 6.62
N SER A 61 10.09 -13.46 5.32
CA SER A 61 11.25 -13.39 4.41
C SER A 61 11.87 -11.99 4.37
N LEU A 62 11.07 -10.93 4.46
CA LEU A 62 11.58 -9.57 4.54
C LEU A 62 12.35 -9.34 5.85
N LEU A 63 11.74 -9.63 6.99
CA LEU A 63 12.30 -9.36 8.33
C LEU A 63 13.58 -10.15 8.61
N GLU A 64 13.70 -11.35 8.07
CA GLU A 64 14.89 -12.20 8.18
C GLU A 64 16.05 -11.73 7.29
N ASN A 65 15.76 -11.07 6.17
CA ASN A 65 16.74 -10.71 5.16
C ASN A 65 17.09 -9.22 5.10
N VAL A 66 16.31 -8.34 5.72
CA VAL A 66 16.49 -6.89 5.69
C VAL A 66 16.37 -6.34 7.12
N GLN A 67 17.27 -5.47 7.48
CA GLN A 67 17.16 -4.78 8.75
C GLN A 67 15.97 -3.80 8.71
N VAL A 68 15.00 -3.97 9.61
CA VAL A 68 13.83 -3.10 9.73
C VAL A 68 13.92 -2.33 11.05
N GLY A 69 13.85 -1.01 10.97
CA GLY A 69 13.93 -0.13 12.14
C GLY A 69 12.69 -0.25 13.04
N TRP A 70 11.50 -0.13 12.45
CA TRP A 70 10.22 -0.33 13.14
C TRP A 70 9.19 -1.00 12.22
N LEU A 71 8.24 -1.69 12.85
CA LEU A 71 7.10 -2.31 12.16
C LEU A 71 5.81 -1.70 12.71
N ALA A 72 4.94 -1.23 11.82
CA ALA A 72 3.56 -0.92 12.14
C ALA A 72 2.61 -1.85 11.38
N SER A 73 1.55 -2.31 12.01
CA SER A 73 0.60 -3.17 11.30
C SER A 73 -0.77 -3.23 11.97
N SER A 74 -1.74 -3.80 11.28
CA SER A 74 -3.01 -4.25 11.87
C SER A 74 -3.04 -5.76 12.12
N LEU A 75 -1.90 -6.42 12.13
CA LEU A 75 -1.77 -7.84 12.45
C LEU A 75 -2.14 -8.11 13.92
N PHE A 76 -2.62 -9.31 14.20
CA PHE A 76 -2.87 -9.73 15.57
C PHE A 76 -1.54 -9.98 16.33
N ASP A 77 -1.56 -9.86 17.65
CA ASP A 77 -0.35 -9.91 18.48
C ASP A 77 0.48 -11.19 18.36
N GLY A 78 -0.14 -12.35 18.18
CA GLY A 78 0.55 -13.63 17.94
C GLY A 78 0.95 -13.90 16.48
N HIS A 79 0.89 -12.90 15.59
CA HIS A 79 1.36 -13.10 14.22
C HIS A 79 2.89 -13.23 14.17
N PRO A 80 3.47 -14.19 13.43
CA PRO A 80 4.92 -14.45 13.41
C PRO A 80 5.77 -13.20 13.17
N ALA A 81 5.36 -12.31 12.27
CA ALA A 81 6.10 -11.07 12.00
C ALA A 81 6.11 -10.10 13.19
N VAL A 82 5.04 -10.06 13.99
CA VAL A 82 4.94 -9.24 15.20
C VAL A 82 5.84 -9.81 16.29
N GLU A 83 5.76 -11.12 16.50
CA GLU A 83 6.60 -11.86 17.46
C GLU A 83 8.09 -11.67 17.11
N PHE A 84 8.48 -11.90 15.86
CA PHE A 84 9.85 -11.72 15.39
C PHE A 84 10.38 -10.30 15.66
N GLN A 85 9.56 -9.27 15.40
CA GLN A 85 9.95 -7.88 15.64
C GLN A 85 10.16 -7.60 17.13
N ARG A 86 9.28 -8.12 18.00
CA ARG A 86 9.37 -7.98 19.46
C ARG A 86 10.57 -8.74 20.03
N GLU A 87 10.80 -9.97 19.61
CA GLU A 87 11.95 -10.79 20.01
C GLU A 87 13.27 -10.14 19.60
N SER A 88 13.29 -9.49 18.43
CA SER A 88 14.42 -8.69 17.95
C SER A 88 14.61 -7.37 18.73
N ARG A 89 13.77 -7.09 19.74
CA ARG A 89 13.76 -5.84 20.53
C ARG A 89 13.66 -4.58 19.68
N ARG A 90 12.95 -4.65 18.56
CA ARG A 90 12.70 -3.52 17.68
C ARG A 90 11.28 -2.99 17.88
N PRO A 91 11.05 -1.68 17.70
CA PRO A 91 9.74 -1.10 17.86
C PRO A 91 8.67 -1.77 17.01
N TYR A 92 7.55 -2.11 17.65
CA TYR A 92 6.32 -2.53 17.01
C TYR A 92 5.17 -1.63 17.45
N LEU A 93 4.34 -1.23 16.50
CA LEU A 93 3.21 -0.34 16.68
C LEU A 93 1.97 -0.93 15.99
N HIS A 94 0.81 -0.81 16.61
CA HIS A 94 -0.43 -0.97 15.85
C HIS A 94 -0.68 0.27 15.00
N CYS A 95 -1.00 0.07 13.71
CA CYS A 95 -1.49 1.16 12.88
C CYS A 95 -2.76 1.73 13.49
N THR A 96 -2.79 3.02 13.75
CA THR A 96 -3.96 3.64 14.36
C THR A 96 -4.18 5.03 13.80
N ALA A 97 -5.41 5.33 13.42
CA ALA A 97 -5.80 6.65 12.94
C ALA A 97 -5.36 7.75 13.94
N GLY A 98 -4.80 8.83 13.40
CA GLY A 98 -4.23 9.93 14.16
C GLY A 98 -2.72 9.83 14.40
N GLN A 99 -2.08 8.69 14.17
CA GLN A 99 -0.62 8.61 14.13
C GLN A 99 -0.08 9.39 12.93
N SER A 100 0.99 10.17 13.15
CA SER A 100 1.64 10.90 12.07
C SER A 100 3.13 11.12 12.40
N TRP A 101 3.92 11.30 11.35
CA TRP A 101 5.34 11.67 11.44
C TRP A 101 5.78 12.42 10.18
N THR A 102 6.95 13.01 10.23
CA THR A 102 7.52 13.73 9.08
C THR A 102 8.96 13.31 8.88
N TRP A 103 9.34 13.04 7.64
CA TRP A 103 10.70 12.81 7.18
C TRP A 103 11.05 13.81 6.06
N GLU A 104 12.10 14.58 6.22
CA GLU A 104 12.62 15.57 5.24
C GLU A 104 11.49 16.39 4.57
N GLY A 105 10.53 16.87 5.37
CA GLY A 105 9.39 17.64 4.86
C GLY A 105 8.25 16.82 4.26
N VAL A 106 8.41 15.50 4.13
CA VAL A 106 7.34 14.59 3.72
C VAL A 106 6.53 14.17 4.94
N HIS A 107 5.24 14.47 4.92
CA HIS A 107 4.32 14.17 6.02
C HIS A 107 3.55 12.88 5.77
N PHE A 108 3.50 12.02 6.77
CA PHE A 108 2.79 10.76 6.80
C PHE A 108 1.67 10.83 7.83
N ALA A 109 0.45 10.47 7.45
CA ALA A 109 -0.71 10.44 8.33
C ALA A 109 -1.45 9.10 8.21
N MET A 110 -1.56 8.38 9.33
CA MET A 110 -2.36 7.17 9.41
C MET A 110 -3.84 7.55 9.58
N LEU A 111 -4.66 7.21 8.60
CA LEU A 111 -6.08 7.55 8.58
C LEU A 111 -6.98 6.42 9.09
N HIS A 112 -6.52 5.18 9.06
CA HIS A 112 -7.27 3.97 9.43
C HIS A 112 -6.26 2.87 9.82
N PRO A 113 -6.61 1.91 10.71
CA PRO A 113 -7.90 1.71 11.39
C PRO A 113 -8.09 2.59 12.62
N LEU A 114 -9.31 2.56 13.18
CA LEU A 114 -9.58 3.16 14.50
C LEU A 114 -9.00 2.28 15.62
N PRO A 115 -8.67 2.84 16.80
CA PRO A 115 -8.14 2.06 17.92
C PRO A 115 -9.02 0.86 18.30
N ALA A 116 -10.33 1.03 18.31
CA ALA A 116 -11.29 -0.03 18.64
C ALA A 116 -11.26 -1.22 17.66
N SER A 117 -10.79 -1.02 16.43
CA SER A 117 -10.73 -2.09 15.43
C SER A 117 -9.74 -3.20 15.80
N HIS A 118 -8.74 -2.93 16.64
CA HIS A 118 -7.73 -3.91 17.05
C HIS A 118 -8.28 -4.96 18.02
N THR A 119 -9.29 -4.59 18.82
CA THR A 119 -9.93 -5.48 19.81
C THR A 119 -11.20 -6.13 19.30
N ASP A 120 -11.74 -5.69 18.17
CA ASP A 120 -12.96 -6.27 17.59
C ASP A 120 -12.62 -7.52 16.77
N ILE A 121 -12.75 -8.69 17.38
CA ILE A 121 -12.47 -9.99 16.75
C ILE A 121 -13.41 -10.33 15.58
N ALA A 122 -14.55 -9.66 15.46
CA ALA A 122 -15.51 -9.89 14.37
C ALA A 122 -15.09 -9.21 13.06
N LEU A 123 -14.18 -8.25 13.11
CA LEU A 123 -13.70 -7.56 11.92
C LEU A 123 -12.81 -8.48 11.07
N LYS A 124 -13.12 -8.51 9.78
CA LYS A 124 -12.28 -9.17 8.78
C LYS A 124 -10.96 -8.41 8.59
N PRO A 125 -9.90 -9.06 8.06
CA PRO A 125 -8.61 -8.42 7.80
C PRO A 125 -8.71 -7.10 7.04
N ASN A 126 -9.41 -7.07 5.91
CA ASN A 126 -9.60 -5.88 5.08
C ASN A 126 -10.15 -4.68 5.87
N ALA A 127 -11.09 -4.95 6.78
CA ALA A 127 -11.71 -3.91 7.62
C ALA A 127 -10.74 -3.30 8.66
N ARG A 128 -9.51 -3.80 8.75
CA ARG A 128 -8.43 -3.28 9.61
C ARG A 128 -7.27 -2.70 8.81
N SER A 129 -7.37 -2.60 7.48
CA SER A 129 -6.28 -2.12 6.64
C SER A 129 -5.72 -0.79 7.12
N CYS A 130 -4.40 -0.72 7.30
CA CYS A 130 -3.71 0.53 7.56
C CYS A 130 -3.81 1.43 6.33
N THR A 131 -4.53 2.52 6.42
CA THR A 131 -4.65 3.52 5.34
C THR A 131 -3.75 4.70 5.67
N VAL A 132 -2.84 5.03 4.76
CA VAL A 132 -1.83 6.09 4.97
C VAL A 132 -1.93 7.12 3.88
N LYS A 133 -2.04 8.39 4.26
CA LYS A 133 -1.85 9.52 3.35
C LYS A 133 -0.43 10.05 3.51
N ILE A 134 0.24 10.29 2.39
CA ILE A 134 1.60 10.81 2.34
C ILE A 134 1.58 12.08 1.52
N THR A 135 2.13 13.15 2.08
CA THR A 135 2.15 14.48 1.46
C THR A 135 3.59 14.97 1.34
N ALA A 136 4.00 15.27 0.12
CA ALA A 136 5.32 15.83 -0.22
C ALA A 136 5.10 17.17 -0.93
N GLY A 137 5.38 18.27 -0.25
CA GLY A 137 5.09 19.62 -0.76
C GLY A 137 3.59 19.81 -1.02
N THR A 138 3.23 20.07 -2.27
CA THR A 138 1.82 20.24 -2.71
C THR A 138 1.16 18.95 -3.17
N HIS A 139 1.92 17.88 -3.33
CA HIS A 139 1.44 16.61 -3.87
C HIS A 139 1.23 15.55 -2.80
N SER A 140 0.32 14.63 -3.05
CA SER A 140 0.00 13.58 -2.10
C SER A 140 -0.42 12.27 -2.76
N ILE A 141 -0.19 11.18 -2.02
CA ILE A 141 -0.66 9.84 -2.36
C ILE A 141 -1.43 9.23 -1.18
N LEU A 142 -2.53 8.56 -1.50
CA LEU A 142 -3.30 7.78 -0.53
C LEU A 142 -3.08 6.28 -0.79
N LEU A 143 -2.47 5.61 0.18
CA LEU A 143 -2.32 4.16 0.23
C LEU A 143 -3.48 3.59 1.03
N ALA A 144 -4.48 3.07 0.35
CA ALA A 144 -5.74 2.70 0.96
C ALA A 144 -5.73 1.28 1.59
N GLY A 145 -4.78 0.42 1.20
CA GLY A 145 -4.87 -1.01 1.50
C GLY A 145 -6.12 -1.62 0.89
N ASP A 146 -6.73 -2.55 1.61
CA ASP A 146 -7.91 -3.26 1.12
C ASP A 146 -9.21 -2.82 1.83
N ILE A 147 -9.29 -1.52 2.20
CA ILE A 147 -10.54 -0.98 2.73
C ILE A 147 -11.68 -1.19 1.75
N GLU A 148 -12.86 -1.43 2.29
CA GLU A 148 -14.10 -1.65 1.56
C GLU A 148 -15.09 -0.50 1.81
N ALA A 149 -16.24 -0.54 1.19
CA ALA A 149 -17.25 0.53 1.25
C ALA A 149 -17.60 0.99 2.69
N ALA A 150 -17.59 0.07 3.66
CA ALA A 150 -17.86 0.41 5.05
C ALA A 150 -16.75 1.28 5.65
N GLN A 151 -15.48 0.97 5.39
CA GLN A 151 -14.34 1.74 5.88
C GLN A 151 -14.20 3.07 5.13
N GLU A 152 -14.50 3.08 3.83
CA GLU A 152 -14.59 4.31 3.03
C GLU A 152 -15.64 5.26 3.64
N ALA A 153 -16.82 4.75 3.99
CA ALA A 153 -17.86 5.53 4.65
C ALA A 153 -17.43 6.05 6.04
N GLN A 154 -16.68 5.24 6.82
CA GLN A 154 -16.11 5.68 8.09
C GLN A 154 -15.08 6.80 7.90
N LEU A 155 -14.22 6.70 6.89
CA LEU A 155 -13.27 7.77 6.56
C LEU A 155 -14.01 9.06 6.19
N LEU A 156 -15.01 8.98 5.31
CA LEU A 156 -15.82 10.13 4.90
C LEU A 156 -16.53 10.82 6.06
N ALA A 157 -17.08 10.03 6.99
CA ALA A 157 -17.86 10.56 8.11
C ALA A 157 -17.02 11.35 9.14
N ARG A 158 -15.72 11.07 9.24
CA ARG A 158 -14.84 11.63 10.27
C ARG A 158 -13.77 12.59 9.73
N SER A 159 -13.52 12.56 8.44
CA SER A 159 -12.52 13.44 7.82
C SER A 159 -13.09 14.83 7.57
N ALA A 160 -12.29 15.84 7.83
CA ALA A 160 -12.62 17.20 7.43
C ALA A 160 -12.69 17.32 5.90
N LYS A 161 -13.38 18.33 5.41
CA LYS A 161 -13.48 18.57 3.96
C LYS A 161 -12.07 18.77 3.36
N GLY A 162 -11.74 17.96 2.36
CA GLY A 162 -10.45 17.99 1.67
C GLY A 162 -9.33 17.19 2.36
N GLU A 163 -9.53 16.66 3.55
CA GLU A 163 -8.51 15.88 4.27
C GLU A 163 -8.12 14.59 3.53
N LEU A 164 -9.09 13.96 2.86
CA LEU A 164 -8.86 12.76 2.05
C LEU A 164 -8.30 13.05 0.66
N ALA A 165 -8.32 14.30 0.20
CA ALA A 165 -7.87 14.65 -1.15
C ALA A 165 -6.41 14.21 -1.38
N ALA A 166 -6.15 13.57 -2.52
CA ALA A 166 -4.82 13.10 -2.88
C ALA A 166 -4.70 13.00 -4.40
N ASP A 167 -3.58 13.45 -4.96
CA ASP A 167 -3.31 13.42 -6.40
C ASP A 167 -3.21 12.00 -6.95
N VAL A 168 -2.68 11.09 -6.14
CA VAL A 168 -2.55 9.67 -6.49
C VAL A 168 -3.31 8.81 -5.48
N LEU A 169 -4.07 7.85 -5.98
CA LEU A 169 -4.74 6.83 -5.19
C LEU A 169 -4.21 5.44 -5.55
N LEU A 170 -3.67 4.73 -4.57
CA LEU A 170 -3.55 3.29 -4.70
C LEU A 170 -4.94 2.69 -4.51
N ALA A 171 -5.50 2.14 -5.60
CA ALA A 171 -6.90 1.72 -5.65
C ALA A 171 -7.24 0.71 -4.54
N PRO A 172 -8.23 1.00 -3.67
CA PRO A 172 -8.58 0.11 -2.57
C PRO A 172 -8.91 -1.29 -3.05
N HIS A 173 -8.43 -2.29 -2.31
CA HIS A 173 -8.70 -3.71 -2.53
C HIS A 173 -8.51 -4.12 -4.00
N HIS A 174 -7.43 -3.63 -4.60
CA HIS A 174 -7.03 -3.89 -6.00
C HIS A 174 -8.12 -3.58 -7.05
N GLY A 175 -9.11 -2.76 -6.71
CA GLY A 175 -10.29 -2.52 -7.53
C GLY A 175 -11.35 -3.62 -7.42
N SER A 176 -11.51 -4.19 -6.23
CA SER A 176 -12.62 -5.11 -5.89
C SER A 176 -13.98 -4.44 -6.07
N GLY A 177 -15.01 -5.25 -6.34
CA GLY A 177 -16.39 -4.79 -6.39
C GLY A 177 -16.94 -4.29 -5.06
N THR A 178 -16.25 -4.55 -3.95
CA THR A 178 -16.64 -4.14 -2.59
C THR A 178 -16.08 -2.78 -2.18
N SER A 179 -15.24 -2.16 -3.01
CA SER A 179 -14.52 -0.93 -2.70
C SER A 179 -14.70 0.17 -3.77
N SER A 180 -14.02 1.29 -3.58
CA SER A 180 -13.98 2.41 -4.53
C SER A 180 -15.36 3.01 -4.78
N THR A 181 -16.11 3.30 -3.71
CA THR A 181 -17.44 3.92 -3.82
C THR A 181 -17.33 5.30 -4.50
N PRO A 182 -18.36 5.73 -5.25
CA PRO A 182 -18.35 7.07 -5.87
C PRO A 182 -18.11 8.19 -4.87
N ALA A 183 -18.71 8.12 -3.67
CA ALA A 183 -18.52 9.11 -2.63
C ALA A 183 -17.07 9.21 -2.15
N PHE A 184 -16.40 8.06 -1.98
CA PHE A 184 -14.99 8.02 -1.61
C PHE A 184 -14.11 8.60 -2.72
N LEU A 185 -14.33 8.19 -3.98
CA LEU A 185 -13.58 8.72 -5.12
C LEU A 185 -13.77 10.22 -5.30
N HIS A 186 -14.97 10.76 -5.08
CA HIS A 186 -15.21 12.20 -5.08
C HIS A 186 -14.47 12.93 -3.96
N ALA A 187 -14.35 12.33 -2.78
CA ALA A 187 -13.65 12.95 -1.66
C ALA A 187 -12.13 12.92 -1.80
N VAL A 188 -11.59 11.83 -2.36
CA VAL A 188 -10.14 11.71 -2.66
C VAL A 188 -9.78 12.53 -3.89
N HIS A 189 -10.63 12.54 -4.90
CA HIS A 189 -10.48 13.30 -6.16
C HIS A 189 -9.08 13.13 -6.81
N PRO A 190 -8.61 11.90 -7.05
CA PRO A 190 -7.28 11.69 -7.57
C PRO A 190 -7.20 11.95 -9.08
N ASP A 191 -6.07 12.47 -9.55
CA ASP A 191 -5.76 12.56 -10.98
C ASP A 191 -5.31 11.20 -11.54
N LEU A 192 -4.65 10.39 -10.69
CA LEU A 192 -4.11 9.08 -11.04
C LEU A 192 -4.51 8.02 -10.02
N ALA A 193 -5.01 6.89 -10.52
CA ALA A 193 -5.23 5.68 -9.73
C ALA A 193 -4.35 4.53 -10.20
N ILE A 194 -3.69 3.84 -9.26
CA ILE A 194 -2.84 2.68 -9.53
C ILE A 194 -3.51 1.44 -8.97
N PHE A 195 -3.79 0.48 -9.86
CA PHE A 195 -4.32 -0.83 -9.53
C PHE A 195 -3.16 -1.83 -9.44
N GLN A 196 -2.77 -2.22 -8.24
CA GLN A 196 -1.76 -3.26 -8.05
C GLN A 196 -2.39 -4.64 -8.23
N VAL A 197 -2.25 -5.21 -9.39
CA VAL A 197 -2.81 -6.50 -9.77
C VAL A 197 -1.77 -7.39 -10.43
N GLY A 198 -1.81 -8.68 -10.13
CA GLY A 198 -0.95 -9.68 -10.76
C GLY A 198 -1.44 -10.06 -12.16
N HIS A 199 -0.52 -10.46 -13.03
CA HIS A 199 -0.87 -11.02 -14.33
C HIS A 199 -1.78 -12.25 -14.16
N ARG A 200 -2.92 -12.25 -14.86
CA ARG A 200 -3.94 -13.32 -14.79
C ARG A 200 -4.41 -13.63 -13.36
N ASN A 201 -4.56 -12.59 -12.51
CA ASN A 201 -4.98 -12.80 -11.13
C ASN A 201 -6.34 -13.53 -11.05
N ARG A 202 -6.41 -14.50 -10.13
CA ARG A 202 -7.58 -15.39 -9.97
C ARG A 202 -8.87 -14.65 -9.58
N TYR A 203 -8.76 -13.51 -8.93
CA TYR A 203 -9.89 -12.71 -8.49
C TYR A 203 -10.47 -11.84 -9.60
N LYS A 204 -9.77 -11.75 -10.75
CA LYS A 204 -10.14 -10.90 -11.90
C LYS A 204 -10.31 -9.44 -11.48
N HIS A 205 -9.36 -8.94 -10.65
CA HIS A 205 -9.27 -7.52 -10.33
C HIS A 205 -8.44 -6.78 -11.40
N PRO A 206 -8.71 -5.48 -11.60
CA PRO A 206 -9.87 -4.74 -11.12
C PRO A 206 -11.17 -5.25 -11.75
N LYS A 207 -12.28 -5.17 -11.01
CA LYS A 207 -13.59 -5.50 -11.58
C LYS A 207 -13.94 -4.48 -12.67
N PRO A 208 -14.52 -4.92 -13.81
CA PRO A 208 -14.78 -4.03 -14.94
C PRO A 208 -15.60 -2.78 -14.56
N GLN A 209 -16.64 -2.95 -13.74
CA GLN A 209 -17.48 -1.83 -13.30
C GLN A 209 -16.76 -0.86 -12.37
N VAL A 210 -15.81 -1.35 -11.54
CA VAL A 210 -14.99 -0.47 -10.71
C VAL A 210 -13.98 0.28 -11.58
N TYR A 211 -13.30 -0.42 -12.47
CA TYR A 211 -12.33 0.18 -13.38
C TYR A 211 -12.97 1.24 -14.30
N ALA A 212 -14.19 0.97 -14.80
CA ALA A 212 -14.96 1.93 -15.59
C ALA A 212 -15.28 3.19 -14.77
N ARG A 213 -15.73 3.03 -13.52
CA ARG A 213 -16.07 4.16 -12.61
C ARG A 213 -14.97 5.21 -12.52
N TYR A 214 -13.71 4.79 -12.37
CA TYR A 214 -12.58 5.73 -12.37
C TYR A 214 -12.48 6.50 -13.69
N GLY A 215 -12.68 5.81 -14.83
CA GLY A 215 -12.65 6.46 -16.14
C GLY A 215 -13.80 7.43 -16.36
N ASP A 216 -15.00 7.07 -15.92
CA ASP A 216 -16.19 7.91 -16.01
C ASP A 216 -16.03 9.21 -15.18
N MET A 217 -15.18 9.17 -14.15
CA MET A 217 -14.80 10.32 -13.33
C MET A 217 -13.58 11.08 -13.86
N GLY A 218 -13.05 10.71 -15.03
CA GLY A 218 -11.87 11.35 -15.63
C GLY A 218 -10.52 10.98 -14.99
N ILE A 219 -10.49 10.01 -14.06
CA ILE A 219 -9.28 9.60 -13.36
C ILE A 219 -8.40 8.74 -14.27
N THR A 220 -7.15 9.12 -14.43
CA THR A 220 -6.14 8.30 -15.14
C THR A 220 -5.90 6.98 -14.41
N ARG A 221 -5.81 5.87 -15.13
CA ARG A 221 -5.73 4.52 -14.55
C ARG A 221 -4.51 3.77 -15.03
N LEU A 222 -3.69 3.28 -14.10
CA LEU A 222 -2.57 2.39 -14.37
C LEU A 222 -2.80 1.03 -13.70
N ARG A 223 -2.41 -0.05 -14.40
CA ARG A 223 -2.46 -1.42 -13.90
C ARG A 223 -1.07 -2.03 -13.92
N THR A 224 -0.64 -2.61 -12.81
CA THR A 224 0.72 -3.18 -12.71
C THR A 224 0.91 -4.46 -13.53
N ASP A 225 -0.16 -5.20 -13.83
CA ASP A 225 -0.08 -6.35 -14.75
C ASP A 225 0.21 -5.95 -16.20
N VAL A 226 -0.04 -4.69 -16.56
CA VAL A 226 0.27 -4.09 -17.87
C VAL A 226 1.56 -3.27 -17.80
N ALA A 227 1.62 -2.31 -16.89
CA ALA A 227 2.72 -1.36 -16.75
C ALA A 227 4.03 -1.97 -16.21
N GLY A 228 3.94 -3.09 -15.47
CA GLY A 228 5.00 -3.57 -14.60
C GLY A 228 5.10 -2.72 -13.33
N ALA A 229 6.29 -2.53 -12.80
CA ALA A 229 6.50 -1.57 -11.72
C ALA A 229 6.17 -0.16 -12.21
N VAL A 230 5.54 0.63 -11.34
CA VAL A 230 5.27 2.05 -11.55
C VAL A 230 6.12 2.83 -10.56
N VAL A 231 6.90 3.78 -11.07
CA VAL A 231 7.69 4.71 -10.26
C VAL A 231 7.04 6.08 -10.35
N LEU A 232 6.83 6.69 -9.19
CA LEU A 232 6.35 8.06 -9.06
C LEU A 232 7.44 8.90 -8.42
N GLU A 233 7.80 10.00 -9.05
CA GLU A 233 8.74 10.98 -8.51
C GLU A 233 7.98 12.27 -8.22
N PHE A 234 7.96 12.67 -6.94
CA PHE A 234 7.25 13.84 -6.44
C PHE A 234 8.19 15.03 -6.40
N GLY A 235 8.05 15.96 -7.36
CA GLY A 235 8.77 17.21 -7.47
C GLY A 235 7.81 18.38 -7.62
N ASP A 236 8.08 19.31 -8.54
CA ASP A 236 7.14 20.37 -8.93
C ASP A 236 5.89 19.77 -9.62
N ASN A 237 6.07 18.63 -10.26
CA ASN A 237 5.02 17.78 -10.80
C ASN A 237 5.21 16.33 -10.31
N ILE A 238 4.24 15.46 -10.59
CA ILE A 238 4.37 14.03 -10.36
C ILE A 238 4.79 13.35 -11.66
N ASP A 239 6.06 12.94 -11.74
CA ASP A 239 6.56 12.19 -12.88
C ASP A 239 6.24 10.71 -12.74
N VAL A 240 5.70 10.11 -13.81
CA VAL A 240 5.20 8.73 -13.81
C VAL A 240 5.99 7.88 -14.80
N THR A 241 6.74 6.91 -14.30
CA THR A 241 7.46 5.94 -15.14
C THR A 241 6.85 4.55 -15.02
N GLN A 242 6.49 3.96 -16.15
CA GLN A 242 6.01 2.58 -16.27
C GLN A 242 7.14 1.70 -16.77
N TYR A 243 7.55 0.70 -15.97
CA TYR A 243 8.75 -0.09 -16.25
C TYR A 243 8.69 -0.82 -17.60
N ARG A 244 7.55 -1.42 -17.96
CA ARG A 244 7.42 -2.16 -19.23
C ARG A 244 7.37 -1.24 -20.45
N ALA A 245 6.91 -0.02 -20.30
CA ALA A 245 6.91 0.97 -21.37
C ALA A 245 8.32 1.55 -21.58
N SER A 246 9.03 1.87 -20.50
CA SER A 246 10.38 2.44 -20.55
C SER A 246 11.46 1.42 -20.91
N ARG A 247 11.24 0.12 -20.62
CA ARG A 247 12.18 -1.00 -20.88
C ARG A 247 11.45 -2.19 -21.50
N PRO A 248 10.95 -2.06 -22.75
CA PRO A 248 10.20 -3.11 -23.42
C PRO A 248 11.07 -4.36 -23.66
N ARG A 249 10.49 -5.53 -23.45
CA ARG A 249 11.10 -6.83 -23.72
C ARG A 249 10.15 -7.67 -24.58
N TYR A 250 10.68 -8.56 -25.43
CA TYR A 250 9.87 -9.38 -26.35
C TYR A 250 8.86 -10.29 -25.60
N TRP A 251 9.13 -10.65 -24.34
CA TRP A 251 8.24 -11.47 -23.52
C TRP A 251 7.18 -10.67 -22.75
N HIS A 252 7.12 -9.34 -22.90
CA HIS A 252 6.09 -8.52 -22.22
C HIS A 252 4.72 -8.59 -22.90
N GLY A 253 4.53 -9.45 -23.92
CA GLY A 253 3.22 -9.71 -24.55
C GLY A 253 2.71 -8.54 -25.39
N ARG A 254 3.52 -8.10 -26.35
CA ARG A 254 3.07 -7.22 -27.46
C ARG A 254 2.47 -8.05 -28.56
#